data_a206e5da6a984886fded79de1461e7ed
#
_entry.id   a206e5da6a984886fded79de1461e7ed
#
_cell.length_a   1.000
_cell.length_b   1.000
_cell.length_c   1.000
_cell.angle_alpha   90.00
_cell.angle_beta   90.00
_cell.angle_gamma   90.00
#
_symmetry.space_group_name_H-M   'P 1'
#
loop_
_entity.id
_entity.type
_entity.pdbx_description
1 polymer ?
#
loop_
_entity_poly.entity_id
_entity_poly.type
_entity_poly.pdbx_seq_one_letter_code
_entity_poly.pdbx_strand_id
1 'polypeptide(L)'
;MKVLIVGSGGREHAIAWAVAKSSKVEKIYCAPGNAGISEFAECVPIGAMEFEKLAAFAKENEIDLTIVGMDDPLVGGIVDVFEAEDLRVFGPRKNAAILEGSKAFSKELMQKYGIPTAAYTTVTSADEARKVLADSKFPVVLKADGLALGKGVLICETPDDAEVGVRMIMEDKKFGSAGDQMVIEEFMTGREVSVLSFCDGKTIKPMTSAQDHKRAGDGDTGLNTGGMGTFSPSPFYTDEVDAFCKANIYQKTVDAMAAEGRPFVGIIFFGLMLTEDGPKVLEYNCRFGDPEAQVVIPRMKNDMIEVMEACVDGRLDEIELEFEDNAAVCVVLASEGYPVSYQKGFPIHGLEEFKGRNDAFVFHAGTKFSADGEIVTNGGRVLGVTALGSTLVEARANAYKASDLITFDNKYKRNDIGKAIDEA
;
A
#
# COMPACT_ATOMS: atom_id res chain seq x y z
N MET A 1 16.73 8.20 19.46
CA MET A 1 17.01 7.56 18.15
C MET A 1 16.83 8.57 17.04
N LYS A 2 17.66 8.46 16.02
CA LYS A 2 17.50 9.15 14.74
C LYS A 2 16.92 8.16 13.71
N VAL A 3 15.86 8.55 13.03
CA VAL A 3 15.15 7.69 12.08
C VAL A 3 15.16 8.32 10.69
N LEU A 4 15.41 7.52 9.66
CA LEU A 4 15.25 7.89 8.25
C LEU A 4 14.04 7.18 7.66
N ILE A 5 13.14 7.93 7.03
CA ILE A 5 12.01 7.37 6.27
C ILE A 5 12.30 7.58 4.78
N VAL A 6 12.21 6.52 3.98
CA VAL A 6 12.41 6.58 2.52
C VAL A 6 11.06 6.57 1.83
N GLY A 7 10.75 7.65 1.12
CA GLY A 7 9.52 7.84 0.39
C GLY A 7 8.95 9.26 0.49
N SER A 8 7.79 9.50 -0.10
CA SER A 8 7.22 10.86 -0.21
C SER A 8 5.69 10.91 -0.28
N GLY A 9 4.99 9.79 -0.08
CA GLY A 9 3.55 9.68 -0.22
C GLY A 9 2.75 9.88 1.07
N GLY A 10 1.45 9.70 0.98
CA GLY A 10 0.54 9.76 2.14
C GLY A 10 0.82 8.69 3.18
N ARG A 11 1.23 7.53 2.75
CA ARG A 11 1.70 6.42 3.58
C ARG A 11 2.93 6.82 4.41
N GLU A 12 3.94 7.41 3.78
CA GLU A 12 5.14 7.87 4.47
C GLU A 12 4.83 9.01 5.44
N HIS A 13 3.86 9.87 5.11
CA HIS A 13 3.39 10.90 6.04
C HIS A 13 2.71 10.27 7.28
N ALA A 14 1.85 9.26 7.09
CA ALA A 14 1.23 8.55 8.22
C ALA A 14 2.27 7.84 9.10
N ILE A 15 3.31 7.26 8.49
CA ILE A 15 4.45 6.66 9.21
C ILE A 15 5.20 7.74 10.00
N ALA A 16 5.56 8.86 9.38
CA ALA A 16 6.28 9.96 10.05
C ALA A 16 5.49 10.52 11.23
N TRP A 17 4.17 10.70 11.06
CA TRP A 17 3.27 11.12 12.13
C TRP A 17 3.24 10.14 13.31
N ALA A 18 3.23 8.82 13.05
CA ALA A 18 3.24 7.82 14.10
C ALA A 18 4.62 7.73 14.79
N VAL A 19 5.70 7.75 14.01
CA VAL A 19 7.09 7.73 14.53
C VAL A 19 7.39 8.93 15.40
N ALA A 20 6.85 10.11 15.05
CA ALA A 20 7.04 11.34 15.83
C ALA A 20 6.40 11.28 17.24
N LYS A 21 5.50 10.32 17.50
CA LYS A 21 4.90 10.12 18.83
C LYS A 21 5.75 9.27 19.76
N SER A 22 6.74 8.56 19.22
CA SER A 22 7.60 7.70 20.02
C SER A 22 8.54 8.54 20.89
N SER A 23 8.54 8.24 22.19
CA SER A 23 9.51 8.87 23.13
C SER A 23 10.95 8.45 22.88
N LYS A 24 11.19 7.40 22.10
CA LYS A 24 12.53 6.95 21.71
C LYS A 24 13.14 7.78 20.58
N VAL A 25 12.33 8.52 19.82
CA VAL A 25 12.77 9.25 18.63
C VAL A 25 13.04 10.71 18.96
N GLU A 26 14.26 11.14 18.69
CA GLU A 26 14.70 12.52 18.87
C GLU A 26 14.74 13.31 17.56
N LYS A 27 14.95 12.60 16.43
CA LYS A 27 15.06 13.21 15.10
C LYS A 27 14.56 12.28 14.03
N ILE A 28 13.77 12.84 13.11
CA ILE A 28 13.28 12.15 11.92
C ILE A 28 13.79 12.88 10.67
N TYR A 29 14.32 12.10 9.74
CA TYR A 29 14.61 12.53 8.37
C TYR A 29 13.67 11.79 7.41
N CYS A 30 13.33 12.43 6.30
CA CYS A 30 12.56 11.77 5.22
C CYS A 30 13.17 12.10 3.86
N ALA A 31 13.37 11.10 3.04
CA ALA A 31 13.98 11.25 1.73
C ALA A 31 13.10 10.64 0.61
N PRO A 32 12.61 11.45 -0.35
CA PRO A 32 12.71 12.91 -0.40
C PRO A 32 11.69 13.65 0.47
N GLY A 33 10.62 12.98 0.95
CA GLY A 33 9.53 13.61 1.70
C GLY A 33 8.60 14.48 0.85
N ASN A 34 7.71 15.21 1.52
CA ASN A 34 6.78 16.16 0.92
C ASN A 34 6.52 17.33 1.90
N ALA A 35 5.70 18.30 1.49
CA ALA A 35 5.43 19.50 2.31
C ALA A 35 4.79 19.18 3.68
N GLY A 36 3.92 18.17 3.78
CA GLY A 36 3.30 17.80 5.05
C GLY A 36 4.24 17.02 5.96
N ILE A 37 5.06 16.14 5.42
CA ILE A 37 6.05 15.37 6.16
C ILE A 37 7.04 16.30 6.89
N SER A 38 7.30 17.50 6.33
CA SER A 38 8.21 18.48 6.94
C SER A 38 7.74 19.01 8.31
N GLU A 39 6.50 18.76 8.70
CA GLU A 39 6.02 19.07 10.07
C GLU A 39 6.66 18.14 11.12
N PHE A 40 7.02 16.93 10.74
CA PHE A 40 7.52 15.88 11.62
C PHE A 40 8.98 15.53 11.37
N ALA A 41 9.47 15.76 10.16
CA ALA A 41 10.77 15.30 9.71
C ALA A 41 11.51 16.37 8.92
N GLU A 42 12.83 16.32 8.96
CA GLU A 42 13.67 17.07 8.03
C GLU A 42 13.67 16.35 6.68
N CYS A 43 13.08 16.98 5.65
CA CYS A 43 13.07 16.44 4.29
C CYS A 43 14.44 16.64 3.63
N VAL A 44 15.01 15.56 3.11
CA VAL A 44 16.34 15.51 2.49
C VAL A 44 16.19 15.29 0.99
N PRO A 45 16.82 16.10 0.12
CA PRO A 45 16.66 16.02 -1.33
C PRO A 45 17.45 14.83 -1.93
N ILE A 46 17.20 13.62 -1.44
CA ILE A 46 17.75 12.37 -1.98
C ILE A 46 16.58 11.53 -2.50
N GLY A 47 16.65 11.10 -3.75
CA GLY A 47 15.61 10.25 -4.35
C GLY A 47 15.59 8.86 -3.73
N ALA A 48 14.40 8.27 -3.64
CA ALA A 48 14.19 6.96 -3.02
C ALA A 48 14.96 5.81 -3.69
N MET A 49 15.38 5.98 -4.95
CA MET A 49 16.17 4.99 -5.70
C MET A 49 17.69 5.26 -5.68
N GLU A 50 18.15 6.28 -4.97
CA GLU A 50 19.57 6.63 -4.84
C GLU A 50 20.20 5.92 -3.61
N PHE A 51 20.25 4.60 -3.62
CA PHE A 51 20.55 3.75 -2.46
C PHE A 51 21.88 4.06 -1.80
N GLU A 52 22.94 4.26 -2.58
CA GLU A 52 24.28 4.57 -2.07
C GLU A 52 24.31 5.95 -1.37
N LYS A 53 23.58 6.93 -1.91
CA LYS A 53 23.47 8.24 -1.27
C LYS A 53 22.66 8.18 0.01
N LEU A 54 21.58 7.39 0.02
CA LEU A 54 20.77 7.17 1.22
C LEU A 54 21.58 6.47 2.32
N ALA A 55 22.35 5.44 1.96
CA ALA A 55 23.22 4.73 2.90
C ALA A 55 24.35 5.65 3.44
N ALA A 56 24.98 6.43 2.57
CA ALA A 56 25.99 7.42 2.99
C ALA A 56 25.38 8.46 3.95
N PHE A 57 24.20 9.00 3.63
CA PHE A 57 23.47 9.92 4.49
C PHE A 57 23.16 9.29 5.85
N ALA A 58 22.70 8.03 5.86
CA ALA A 58 22.40 7.31 7.10
C ALA A 58 23.63 7.15 7.99
N LYS A 59 24.80 6.86 7.42
CA LYS A 59 26.08 6.79 8.16
C LYS A 59 26.51 8.15 8.70
N GLU A 60 26.53 9.16 7.84
CA GLU A 60 26.98 10.51 8.20
C GLU A 60 26.14 11.15 9.31
N ASN A 61 24.84 10.82 9.35
CA ASN A 61 23.91 11.35 10.34
C ASN A 61 23.64 10.40 11.51
N GLU A 62 24.35 9.25 11.58
CA GLU A 62 24.19 8.24 12.62
C GLU A 62 22.74 7.80 12.80
N ILE A 63 22.10 7.39 11.68
CA ILE A 63 20.72 6.90 11.69
C ILE A 63 20.65 5.54 12.40
N ASP A 64 19.81 5.43 13.41
CA ASP A 64 19.61 4.20 14.18
C ASP A 64 18.69 3.20 13.48
N LEU A 65 17.70 3.68 12.73
CA LEU A 65 16.77 2.84 11.98
C LEU A 65 16.30 3.55 10.72
N THR A 66 16.36 2.86 9.58
CA THR A 66 15.75 3.32 8.33
C THR A 66 14.47 2.56 8.05
N ILE A 67 13.41 3.26 7.67
CA ILE A 67 12.09 2.71 7.33
C ILE A 67 11.84 2.94 5.85
N VAL A 68 11.62 1.88 5.08
CA VAL A 68 11.35 2.00 3.64
C VAL A 68 9.85 1.86 3.39
N GLY A 69 9.22 2.94 2.95
CA GLY A 69 7.77 2.99 2.74
C GLY A 69 7.31 2.56 1.35
N MET A 70 8.18 2.59 0.36
CA MET A 70 7.84 2.39 -1.07
C MET A 70 8.25 1.01 -1.57
N ASP A 71 7.51 0.51 -2.57
CA ASP A 71 7.74 -0.76 -3.26
C ASP A 71 8.99 -0.77 -4.15
N ASP A 72 9.15 0.25 -5.02
CA ASP A 72 10.27 0.33 -5.97
C ASP A 72 11.64 0.18 -5.29
N PRO A 73 11.98 0.90 -4.21
CA PRO A 73 13.25 0.73 -3.51
C PRO A 73 13.42 -0.67 -2.90
N LEU A 74 12.35 -1.26 -2.36
CA LEU A 74 12.39 -2.59 -1.76
C LEU A 74 12.68 -3.67 -2.80
N VAL A 75 11.94 -3.65 -3.90
CA VAL A 75 12.17 -4.56 -5.04
C VAL A 75 13.53 -4.29 -5.69
N GLY A 76 13.97 -3.04 -5.69
CA GLY A 76 15.29 -2.62 -6.17
C GLY A 76 16.46 -3.13 -5.33
N GLY A 77 16.24 -3.43 -4.03
CA GLY A 77 17.26 -3.99 -3.14
C GLY A 77 17.92 -2.99 -2.18
N ILE A 78 17.24 -1.91 -1.83
CA ILE A 78 17.75 -0.91 -0.87
C ILE A 78 18.15 -1.57 0.47
N VAL A 79 17.38 -2.57 0.93
CA VAL A 79 17.67 -3.25 2.20
C VAL A 79 19.01 -3.98 2.15
N ASP A 80 19.30 -4.66 1.04
CA ASP A 80 20.57 -5.36 0.85
C ASP A 80 21.76 -4.39 0.86
N VAL A 81 21.60 -3.19 0.28
CA VAL A 81 22.63 -2.14 0.31
C VAL A 81 22.86 -1.63 1.72
N PHE A 82 21.80 -1.39 2.50
CA PHE A 82 21.91 -0.92 3.89
C PHE A 82 22.54 -1.96 4.79
N GLU A 83 22.12 -3.22 4.71
CA GLU A 83 22.69 -4.31 5.50
C GLU A 83 24.17 -4.57 5.17
N ALA A 84 24.59 -4.42 3.90
CA ALA A 84 25.99 -4.53 3.51
C ALA A 84 26.87 -3.44 4.13
N GLU A 85 26.26 -2.36 4.59
CA GLU A 85 26.92 -1.23 5.26
C GLU A 85 26.68 -1.20 6.79
N ASP A 86 26.21 -2.33 7.35
CA ASP A 86 25.88 -2.52 8.77
C ASP A 86 24.83 -1.50 9.29
N LEU A 87 23.90 -1.05 8.43
CA LEU A 87 22.82 -0.15 8.75
C LEU A 87 21.53 -0.92 9.03
N ARG A 88 20.88 -0.59 10.16
CA ARG A 88 19.57 -1.19 10.49
C ARG A 88 18.47 -0.62 9.60
N VAL A 89 17.69 -1.50 9.00
CA VAL A 89 16.64 -1.12 8.07
C VAL A 89 15.40 -2.00 8.26
N PHE A 90 14.22 -1.37 8.26
CA PHE A 90 12.93 -2.05 8.29
C PHE A 90 12.38 -2.14 6.87
N GLY A 91 12.27 -3.34 6.36
CA GLY A 91 11.80 -3.70 5.04
C GLY A 91 12.37 -5.06 4.60
N PRO A 92 11.76 -5.72 3.60
CA PRO A 92 12.25 -6.98 3.09
C PRO A 92 13.49 -6.78 2.20
N ARG A 93 14.42 -7.74 2.27
CA ARG A 93 15.50 -7.86 1.29
C ARG A 93 14.93 -8.05 -0.12
N LYS A 94 15.73 -7.75 -1.13
CA LYS A 94 15.35 -7.90 -2.55
C LYS A 94 14.78 -9.27 -2.87
N ASN A 95 15.40 -10.34 -2.34
CA ASN A 95 14.95 -11.69 -2.57
C ASN A 95 13.59 -12.02 -1.95
N ALA A 96 13.18 -11.33 -0.88
CA ALA A 96 11.87 -11.46 -0.25
C ALA A 96 10.84 -10.50 -0.85
N ALA A 97 11.25 -9.30 -1.27
CA ALA A 97 10.41 -8.32 -1.95
C ALA A 97 9.87 -8.81 -3.31
N ILE A 98 10.42 -9.91 -3.85
CA ILE A 98 9.88 -10.61 -5.03
C ILE A 98 8.42 -11.05 -4.82
N LEU A 99 7.96 -11.17 -3.58
CA LEU A 99 6.57 -11.48 -3.26
C LEU A 99 5.59 -10.45 -3.87
N GLU A 100 5.99 -9.18 -3.98
CA GLU A 100 5.30 -8.14 -4.75
C GLU A 100 5.91 -7.97 -6.15
N GLY A 101 7.22 -8.09 -6.26
CA GLY A 101 7.98 -7.82 -7.48
C GLY A 101 7.70 -8.81 -8.62
N SER A 102 7.17 -10.00 -8.34
CA SER A 102 6.76 -10.99 -9.34
C SER A 102 5.43 -11.65 -8.95
N LYS A 103 4.41 -11.42 -9.75
CA LYS A 103 3.10 -12.06 -9.59
C LYS A 103 3.16 -13.55 -9.90
N ALA A 104 3.98 -13.95 -10.87
CA ALA A 104 4.23 -15.34 -11.20
C ALA A 104 4.85 -16.09 -10.01
N PHE A 105 5.88 -15.51 -9.40
CA PHE A 105 6.49 -16.08 -8.19
C PHE A 105 5.46 -16.25 -7.06
N SER A 106 4.67 -15.21 -6.77
CA SER A 106 3.68 -15.29 -5.69
C SER A 106 2.61 -16.34 -5.95
N LYS A 107 2.20 -16.52 -7.21
CA LYS A 107 1.25 -17.58 -7.59
C LYS A 107 1.84 -18.97 -7.44
N GLU A 108 3.06 -19.17 -7.89
CA GLU A 108 3.77 -20.45 -7.72
C GLU A 108 3.97 -20.79 -6.24
N LEU A 109 4.34 -19.79 -5.42
CA LEU A 109 4.46 -19.93 -3.97
C LEU A 109 3.14 -20.38 -3.35
N MET A 110 2.05 -19.68 -3.66
CA MET A 110 0.72 -20.00 -3.13
C MET A 110 0.27 -21.40 -3.54
N GLN A 111 0.47 -21.77 -4.80
CA GLN A 111 0.14 -23.12 -5.29
C GLN A 111 0.97 -24.20 -4.58
N LYS A 112 2.29 -24.01 -4.48
CA LYS A 112 3.23 -24.96 -3.88
C LYS A 112 2.91 -25.23 -2.41
N TYR A 113 2.52 -24.22 -1.67
CA TYR A 113 2.28 -24.31 -0.23
C TYR A 113 0.79 -24.38 0.16
N GLY A 114 -0.10 -24.49 -0.81
CA GLY A 114 -1.54 -24.65 -0.57
C GLY A 114 -2.18 -23.42 0.08
N ILE A 115 -1.75 -22.22 -0.32
CA ILE A 115 -2.36 -20.94 0.09
C ILE A 115 -3.49 -20.62 -0.88
N PRO A 116 -4.72 -20.36 -0.39
CA PRO A 116 -5.87 -20.12 -1.27
C PRO A 116 -5.68 -18.88 -2.16
N THR A 117 -5.82 -19.04 -3.46
CA THR A 117 -5.78 -17.95 -4.46
C THR A 117 -6.58 -18.36 -5.70
N ALA A 118 -6.78 -17.43 -6.65
CA ALA A 118 -7.40 -17.70 -7.94
C ALA A 118 -6.64 -18.76 -8.74
N ALA A 119 -7.35 -19.59 -9.50
CA ALA A 119 -6.73 -20.44 -10.50
C ALA A 119 -6.02 -19.58 -11.53
N TYR A 120 -4.84 -20.02 -11.99
CA TYR A 120 -3.99 -19.21 -12.83
C TYR A 120 -3.15 -20.04 -13.80
N THR A 121 -2.66 -19.38 -14.84
CA THR A 121 -1.65 -19.89 -15.75
C THR A 121 -0.65 -18.78 -16.04
N THR A 122 0.64 -19.09 -15.94
CA THR A 122 1.71 -18.16 -16.33
C THR A 122 2.14 -18.47 -17.76
N VAL A 123 2.29 -17.42 -18.56
CA VAL A 123 2.70 -17.49 -19.97
C VAL A 123 3.86 -16.55 -20.25
N THR A 124 4.73 -16.94 -21.19
CA THR A 124 5.95 -16.22 -21.57
C THR A 124 5.92 -15.69 -23.01
N SER A 125 4.83 -15.96 -23.74
CA SER A 125 4.61 -15.46 -25.09
C SER A 125 3.14 -15.15 -25.36
N ALA A 126 2.89 -14.23 -26.29
CA ALA A 126 1.54 -13.89 -26.73
C ALA A 126 0.80 -15.10 -27.35
N ASP A 127 1.53 -15.98 -28.06
CA ASP A 127 0.96 -17.18 -28.65
C ASP A 127 0.51 -18.20 -27.59
N GLU A 128 1.28 -18.34 -26.50
CA GLU A 128 0.86 -19.16 -25.34
C GLU A 128 -0.38 -18.56 -24.68
N ALA A 129 -0.40 -17.24 -24.49
CA ALA A 129 -1.54 -16.53 -23.92
C ALA A 129 -2.82 -16.77 -24.72
N ARG A 130 -2.77 -16.64 -26.06
CA ARG A 130 -3.90 -16.90 -26.94
C ARG A 130 -4.41 -18.33 -26.86
N LYS A 131 -3.52 -19.32 -26.73
CA LYS A 131 -3.91 -20.73 -26.55
C LYS A 131 -4.66 -20.93 -25.22
N VAL A 132 -4.15 -20.39 -24.12
CA VAL A 132 -4.81 -20.47 -22.81
C VAL A 132 -6.17 -19.79 -22.83
N LEU A 133 -6.25 -18.58 -23.43
CA LEU A 133 -7.49 -17.80 -23.50
C LEU A 133 -8.57 -18.44 -24.39
N ALA A 134 -8.18 -19.22 -25.39
CA ALA A 134 -9.14 -19.95 -26.25
C ALA A 134 -10.02 -20.94 -25.47
N ASP A 135 -9.48 -21.51 -24.38
CA ASP A 135 -10.18 -22.47 -23.53
C ASP A 135 -10.68 -21.85 -22.22
N SER A 136 -10.48 -20.53 -22.01
CA SER A 136 -10.83 -19.85 -20.77
C SER A 136 -12.31 -19.46 -20.72
N LYS A 137 -12.85 -19.46 -19.50
CA LYS A 137 -14.18 -18.88 -19.23
C LYS A 137 -14.01 -17.42 -18.86
N PHE A 138 -14.78 -16.54 -19.49
CA PHE A 138 -14.76 -15.12 -19.22
C PHE A 138 -15.77 -14.72 -18.13
N PRO A 139 -15.50 -13.65 -17.34
CA PRO A 139 -14.30 -12.79 -17.45
C PRO A 139 -13.02 -13.46 -16.96
N VAL A 140 -11.86 -12.95 -17.42
CA VAL A 140 -10.52 -13.34 -16.96
C VAL A 140 -9.72 -12.11 -16.54
N VAL A 141 -8.67 -12.31 -15.75
CA VAL A 141 -7.76 -11.24 -15.35
C VAL A 141 -6.37 -11.48 -15.93
N LEU A 142 -5.86 -10.51 -16.67
CA LEU A 142 -4.49 -10.51 -17.18
C LEU A 142 -3.63 -9.61 -16.30
N LYS A 143 -2.50 -10.14 -15.81
CA LYS A 143 -1.58 -9.41 -14.95
C LYS A 143 -0.16 -9.44 -15.54
N ALA A 144 0.41 -8.28 -15.86
CA ALA A 144 1.83 -8.16 -16.18
C ALA A 144 2.68 -8.55 -14.95
N ASP A 145 3.79 -9.25 -15.17
CA ASP A 145 4.67 -9.73 -14.10
C ASP A 145 5.69 -8.65 -13.69
N GLY A 146 5.35 -7.88 -12.66
CA GLY A 146 6.17 -6.78 -12.15
C GLY A 146 5.32 -5.74 -11.41
N LEU A 147 5.96 -4.68 -10.93
CA LEU A 147 5.27 -3.63 -10.16
C LEU A 147 4.22 -2.87 -10.99
N ALA A 148 4.49 -2.56 -12.24
CA ALA A 148 3.58 -1.93 -13.22
C ALA A 148 2.70 -0.78 -12.65
N LEU A 149 3.06 -0.23 -11.49
CA LEU A 149 2.36 0.86 -10.77
C LEU A 149 0.84 0.62 -10.60
N GLY A 150 0.44 -0.65 -10.39
CA GLY A 150 -0.98 -1.03 -10.29
C GLY A 150 -1.77 -0.99 -11.60
N LYS A 151 -1.13 -0.61 -12.72
CA LYS A 151 -1.77 -0.46 -14.03
C LYS A 151 -1.68 -1.72 -14.91
N GLY A 152 -0.85 -2.68 -14.49
CA GLY A 152 -0.61 -3.94 -15.22
C GLY A 152 -1.66 -5.02 -14.98
N VAL A 153 -2.82 -4.70 -14.41
CA VAL A 153 -3.94 -5.62 -14.15
C VAL A 153 -5.12 -5.22 -15.02
N LEU A 154 -5.55 -6.13 -15.90
CA LEU A 154 -6.65 -5.92 -16.85
C LEU A 154 -7.72 -6.97 -16.61
N ILE A 155 -8.93 -6.53 -16.32
CA ILE A 155 -10.13 -7.38 -16.31
C ILE A 155 -10.67 -7.41 -17.72
N CYS A 156 -10.78 -8.60 -18.32
CA CYS A 156 -11.22 -8.82 -19.67
C CYS A 156 -12.58 -9.54 -19.63
N GLU A 157 -13.63 -8.84 -20.01
CA GLU A 157 -14.99 -9.38 -20.01
C GLU A 157 -15.23 -10.30 -21.22
N THR A 158 -14.52 -10.07 -22.31
CA THR A 158 -14.67 -10.75 -23.59
C THR A 158 -13.33 -11.23 -24.14
N PRO A 159 -13.33 -12.21 -25.08
CA PRO A 159 -12.13 -12.61 -25.82
C PRO A 159 -11.43 -11.44 -26.53
N ASP A 160 -12.20 -10.48 -27.05
CA ASP A 160 -11.64 -9.31 -27.75
C ASP A 160 -10.91 -8.39 -26.78
N ASP A 161 -11.44 -8.18 -25.56
CA ASP A 161 -10.75 -7.44 -24.50
C ASP A 161 -9.42 -8.13 -24.12
N ALA A 162 -9.46 -9.46 -24.03
CA ALA A 162 -8.26 -10.24 -23.70
C ALA A 162 -7.20 -10.15 -24.80
N GLU A 163 -7.59 -10.18 -26.07
CA GLU A 163 -6.66 -9.99 -27.21
C GLU A 163 -5.99 -8.61 -27.16
N VAL A 164 -6.77 -7.56 -26.85
CA VAL A 164 -6.23 -6.20 -26.63
C VAL A 164 -5.24 -6.20 -25.45
N GLY A 165 -5.58 -6.88 -24.36
CA GLY A 165 -4.73 -7.00 -23.18
C GLY A 165 -3.42 -7.74 -23.45
N VAL A 166 -3.47 -8.88 -24.15
CA VAL A 166 -2.28 -9.65 -24.58
C VAL A 166 -1.33 -8.78 -25.40
N ARG A 167 -1.90 -8.08 -26.40
CA ARG A 167 -1.12 -7.19 -27.26
C ARG A 167 -0.47 -6.08 -26.47
N MET A 168 -1.23 -5.40 -25.62
CA MET A 168 -0.76 -4.31 -24.77
C MET A 168 0.38 -4.75 -23.83
N ILE A 169 0.24 -5.90 -23.16
CA ILE A 169 1.20 -6.39 -22.17
C ILE A 169 2.43 -6.99 -22.87
N MET A 170 2.24 -7.95 -23.78
CA MET A 170 3.30 -8.83 -24.25
C MET A 170 3.92 -8.38 -25.58
N GLU A 171 3.16 -7.76 -26.49
CA GLU A 171 3.65 -7.33 -27.80
C GLU A 171 4.10 -5.87 -27.77
N ASP A 172 3.23 -4.95 -27.37
CA ASP A 172 3.55 -3.51 -27.30
C ASP A 172 4.46 -3.15 -26.10
N LYS A 173 4.64 -4.08 -25.16
CA LYS A 173 5.46 -3.91 -23.97
C LYS A 173 5.15 -2.61 -23.20
N LYS A 174 3.88 -2.25 -23.08
CA LYS A 174 3.44 -1.01 -22.45
C LYS A 174 3.92 -0.87 -20.99
N PHE A 175 4.22 -2.00 -20.34
CA PHE A 175 4.76 -2.06 -18.98
C PHE A 175 6.25 -2.44 -18.95
N GLY A 176 6.97 -2.25 -20.06
CA GLY A 176 8.38 -2.59 -20.16
C GLY A 176 8.65 -4.08 -19.95
N SER A 177 9.70 -4.42 -19.20
CA SER A 177 10.08 -5.81 -18.88
C SER A 177 9.04 -6.58 -18.08
N ALA A 178 8.14 -5.90 -17.37
CA ALA A 178 7.00 -6.55 -16.71
C ALA A 178 6.06 -7.28 -17.69
N GLY A 179 6.11 -6.93 -18.99
CA GLY A 179 5.38 -7.62 -20.04
C GLY A 179 6.10 -8.84 -20.64
N ASP A 180 7.28 -9.23 -20.14
CA ASP A 180 8.00 -10.42 -20.61
C ASP A 180 7.32 -11.72 -20.16
N GLN A 181 6.57 -11.63 -19.07
CA GLN A 181 5.76 -12.70 -18.51
C GLN A 181 4.38 -12.16 -18.12
N MET A 182 3.35 -12.98 -18.23
CA MET A 182 2.00 -12.59 -17.87
C MET A 182 1.31 -13.72 -17.10
N VAL A 183 0.54 -13.36 -16.08
CA VAL A 183 -0.33 -14.27 -15.34
C VAL A 183 -1.77 -14.08 -15.83
N ILE A 184 -2.40 -15.17 -16.24
CA ILE A 184 -3.83 -15.23 -16.61
C ILE A 184 -4.54 -15.89 -15.44
N GLU A 185 -5.49 -15.18 -14.82
CA GLU A 185 -6.24 -15.66 -13.66
C GLU A 185 -7.74 -15.77 -13.96
N GLU A 186 -8.39 -16.70 -13.26
CA GLU A 186 -9.86 -16.66 -13.17
C GLU A 186 -10.30 -15.36 -12.48
N PHE A 187 -11.41 -14.82 -12.91
CA PHE A 187 -12.02 -13.67 -12.26
C PHE A 187 -12.74 -14.13 -10.98
N MET A 188 -12.25 -13.66 -9.83
CA MET A 188 -12.89 -13.92 -8.54
C MET A 188 -13.99 -12.89 -8.27
N THR A 189 -15.13 -13.35 -7.79
CA THR A 189 -16.23 -12.51 -7.29
C THR A 189 -16.26 -12.51 -5.77
N GLY A 190 -16.51 -11.36 -5.18
CA GLY A 190 -16.54 -11.22 -3.73
C GLY A 190 -16.28 -9.79 -3.29
N ARG A 191 -15.86 -9.62 -2.04
CA ARG A 191 -15.45 -8.33 -1.49
C ARG A 191 -13.95 -8.29 -1.29
N GLU A 192 -13.33 -7.23 -1.76
CA GLU A 192 -11.92 -6.98 -1.49
C GLU A 192 -11.75 -6.44 -0.07
N VAL A 193 -10.77 -6.98 0.65
CA VAL A 193 -10.36 -6.51 1.97
C VAL A 193 -8.83 -6.53 2.04
N SER A 194 -8.27 -5.53 2.69
CA SER A 194 -6.82 -5.40 2.89
C SER A 194 -6.47 -5.70 4.35
N VAL A 195 -5.45 -6.53 4.57
CA VAL A 195 -4.86 -6.76 5.89
C VAL A 195 -3.36 -6.56 5.81
N LEU A 196 -2.87 -5.54 6.51
CA LEU A 196 -1.45 -5.28 6.65
C LEU A 196 -0.93 -6.07 7.84
N SER A 197 0.27 -6.61 7.73
CA SER A 197 0.82 -7.46 8.79
C SER A 197 2.30 -7.16 9.02
N PHE A 198 2.71 -6.99 10.27
CA PHE A 198 4.11 -6.98 10.64
C PHE A 198 4.68 -8.39 10.57
N CYS A 199 5.92 -8.51 10.10
CA CYS A 199 6.62 -9.79 9.95
C CYS A 199 8.09 -9.64 10.30
N ASP A 200 8.65 -10.62 11.04
CA ASP A 200 10.06 -10.68 11.43
C ASP A 200 10.83 -11.86 10.78
N GLY A 201 10.23 -12.48 9.77
CA GLY A 201 10.78 -13.66 9.08
C GLY A 201 10.35 -15.00 9.67
N LYS A 202 9.70 -15.02 10.84
CA LYS A 202 9.18 -16.22 11.53
C LYS A 202 7.75 -15.99 12.01
N THR A 203 7.52 -14.86 12.66
CA THR A 203 6.26 -14.46 13.26
C THR A 203 5.58 -13.43 12.39
N ILE A 204 4.26 -13.54 12.27
CA ILE A 204 3.43 -12.55 11.61
C ILE A 204 2.36 -12.04 12.57
N LYS A 205 2.16 -10.73 12.61
CA LYS A 205 1.13 -10.06 13.43
C LYS A 205 0.23 -9.23 12.51
N PRO A 206 -0.97 -9.74 12.16
CA PRO A 206 -1.94 -8.98 11.37
C PRO A 206 -2.45 -7.76 12.13
N MET A 207 -2.60 -6.65 11.41
CA MET A 207 -3.26 -5.44 11.88
C MET A 207 -4.77 -5.51 11.67
N THR A 208 -5.49 -4.49 12.11
CA THR A 208 -6.90 -4.34 11.80
C THR A 208 -7.12 -4.25 10.27
N SER A 209 -8.24 -4.80 9.81
CA SER A 209 -8.59 -4.81 8.38
C SER A 209 -8.91 -3.41 7.85
N ALA A 210 -8.75 -3.23 6.55
CA ALA A 210 -9.18 -2.03 5.83
C ALA A 210 -9.84 -2.41 4.50
N GLN A 211 -10.56 -1.48 3.91
CA GLN A 211 -11.16 -1.66 2.58
C GLN A 211 -10.96 -0.41 1.76
N ASP A 212 -10.28 -0.57 0.62
CA ASP A 212 -9.93 0.50 -0.32
C ASP A 212 -10.98 0.62 -1.45
N HIS A 213 -10.95 1.76 -2.14
CA HIS A 213 -11.76 2.07 -3.32
C HIS A 213 -10.83 2.40 -4.49
N LYS A 214 -10.58 1.41 -5.34
CA LYS A 214 -9.54 1.49 -6.39
C LYS A 214 -9.96 2.28 -7.64
N ARG A 215 -11.26 2.38 -7.93
CA ARG A 215 -11.74 3.09 -9.12
C ARG A 215 -11.77 4.61 -8.91
N ALA A 216 -11.48 5.34 -9.99
CA ALA A 216 -11.39 6.80 -9.95
C ALA A 216 -12.73 7.49 -9.70
N GLY A 217 -13.84 6.96 -10.20
CA GLY A 217 -15.17 7.59 -10.16
C GLY A 217 -16.14 6.93 -9.20
N ASP A 218 -17.16 7.69 -8.80
CA ASP A 218 -18.29 7.21 -8.00
C ASP A 218 -18.94 5.98 -8.64
N GLY A 219 -19.46 5.07 -7.82
CA GLY A 219 -20.06 3.82 -8.25
C GLY A 219 -19.05 2.83 -8.84
N ASP A 220 -17.79 2.91 -8.42
CA ASP A 220 -16.68 2.08 -8.91
C ASP A 220 -16.52 2.13 -10.42
N THR A 221 -16.57 3.33 -10.97
CA THR A 221 -16.42 3.61 -12.41
C THR A 221 -15.05 4.19 -12.75
N GLY A 222 -14.72 4.19 -14.03
CA GLY A 222 -13.47 4.76 -14.53
C GLY A 222 -12.27 3.82 -14.37
N LEU A 223 -11.08 4.38 -14.43
CA LEU A 223 -9.81 3.65 -14.38
C LEU A 223 -9.44 3.23 -12.94
N ASN A 224 -8.65 2.18 -12.82
CA ASN A 224 -7.99 1.83 -11.58
C ASN A 224 -6.98 2.90 -11.18
N THR A 225 -6.87 3.16 -9.90
CA THR A 225 -5.97 4.13 -9.27
C THR A 225 -5.15 3.46 -8.17
N GLY A 226 -4.33 4.23 -7.47
CA GLY A 226 -3.68 3.79 -6.23
C GLY A 226 -4.61 3.71 -5.02
N GLY A 227 -5.89 4.09 -5.16
CA GLY A 227 -6.89 4.18 -4.11
C GLY A 227 -7.43 5.60 -3.96
N MET A 228 -8.76 5.72 -3.91
CA MET A 228 -9.48 7.01 -3.80
C MET A 228 -10.05 7.24 -2.40
N GLY A 229 -9.85 6.29 -1.51
CA GLY A 229 -10.29 6.34 -0.13
C GLY A 229 -10.43 4.96 0.46
N THR A 230 -10.42 4.88 1.77
CA THR A 230 -10.42 3.63 2.51
C THR A 230 -11.08 3.79 3.87
N PHE A 231 -11.50 2.70 4.47
CA PHE A 231 -12.00 2.68 5.83
C PHE A 231 -11.48 1.48 6.61
N SER A 232 -11.48 1.58 7.93
CA SER A 232 -11.04 0.54 8.85
C SER A 232 -11.86 0.62 10.16
N PRO A 233 -12.30 -0.55 10.73
CA PRO A 233 -12.15 -1.89 10.18
C PRO A 233 -13.13 -2.16 9.04
N SER A 234 -12.90 -3.22 8.25
CA SER A 234 -13.92 -3.70 7.31
C SER A 234 -14.96 -4.54 8.08
N PRO A 235 -16.26 -4.22 8.02
CA PRO A 235 -17.28 -4.99 8.71
C PRO A 235 -17.50 -6.39 8.09
N PHE A 236 -16.95 -6.63 6.91
CA PHE A 236 -17.01 -7.92 6.24
C PHE A 236 -15.86 -8.85 6.64
N TYR A 237 -14.85 -8.33 7.32
CA TYR A 237 -13.75 -9.12 7.87
C TYR A 237 -14.10 -9.58 9.28
N THR A 238 -14.92 -10.64 9.35
CA THR A 238 -15.42 -11.19 10.60
C THR A 238 -14.36 -12.02 11.33
N ASP A 239 -14.62 -12.36 12.59
CA ASP A 239 -13.74 -13.24 13.39
C ASP A 239 -13.53 -14.61 12.71
N GLU A 240 -14.54 -15.12 12.00
CA GLU A 240 -14.44 -16.38 11.24
C GLU A 240 -13.50 -16.25 10.05
N VAL A 241 -13.57 -15.13 9.34
CA VAL A 241 -12.65 -14.79 8.22
C VAL A 241 -11.23 -14.65 8.76
N ASP A 242 -11.05 -13.93 9.86
CA ASP A 242 -9.74 -13.74 10.50
C ASP A 242 -9.13 -15.08 10.94
N ALA A 243 -9.91 -15.92 11.60
CA ALA A 243 -9.47 -17.25 12.03
C ALA A 243 -9.05 -18.11 10.83
N PHE A 244 -9.82 -18.09 9.74
CA PHE A 244 -9.47 -18.80 8.51
C PHE A 244 -8.15 -18.27 7.91
N CYS A 245 -8.00 -16.95 7.80
CA CYS A 245 -6.81 -16.32 7.24
C CYS A 245 -5.56 -16.60 8.07
N LYS A 246 -5.66 -16.57 9.41
CA LYS A 246 -4.58 -16.94 10.31
C LYS A 246 -4.14 -18.39 10.11
N ALA A 247 -5.08 -19.30 9.98
CA ALA A 247 -4.81 -20.74 9.84
C ALA A 247 -4.29 -21.13 8.45
N ASN A 248 -4.74 -20.43 7.37
CA ASN A 248 -4.55 -20.90 6.00
C ASN A 248 -3.74 -19.95 5.10
N ILE A 249 -3.55 -18.69 5.50
CA ILE A 249 -2.92 -17.69 4.65
C ILE A 249 -1.69 -17.06 5.32
N TYR A 250 -1.84 -16.38 6.46
CA TYR A 250 -0.81 -15.48 6.97
C TYR A 250 0.47 -16.22 7.38
N GLN A 251 0.39 -17.11 8.37
CA GLN A 251 1.58 -17.85 8.83
C GLN A 251 2.12 -18.76 7.73
N LYS A 252 1.25 -19.38 6.93
CA LYS A 252 1.69 -20.19 5.77
C LYS A 252 2.52 -19.40 4.76
N THR A 253 2.18 -18.13 4.53
CA THR A 253 2.96 -17.27 3.64
C THR A 253 4.37 -17.03 4.19
N VAL A 254 4.50 -16.74 5.48
CA VAL A 254 5.79 -16.52 6.14
C VAL A 254 6.63 -17.80 6.12
N ASP A 255 6.02 -18.93 6.48
CA ASP A 255 6.69 -20.25 6.48
C ASP A 255 7.15 -20.64 5.07
N ALA A 256 6.31 -20.37 4.06
CA ALA A 256 6.64 -20.63 2.66
C ALA A 256 7.83 -19.77 2.19
N MET A 257 7.83 -18.48 2.50
CA MET A 257 8.95 -17.60 2.17
C MET A 257 10.25 -18.02 2.86
N ALA A 258 10.19 -18.43 4.12
CA ALA A 258 11.34 -18.95 4.85
C ALA A 258 11.86 -20.27 4.24
N ALA A 259 10.94 -21.18 3.86
CA ALA A 259 11.28 -22.45 3.20
C ALA A 259 11.93 -22.27 1.83
N GLU A 260 11.59 -21.19 1.11
CA GLU A 260 12.26 -20.78 -0.15
C GLU A 260 13.61 -20.06 0.08
N GLY A 261 14.08 -19.95 1.34
CA GLY A 261 15.32 -19.23 1.67
C GLY A 261 15.21 -17.72 1.54
N ARG A 262 14.00 -17.18 1.64
CA ARG A 262 13.62 -15.77 1.47
C ARG A 262 12.85 -15.24 2.70
N PRO A 263 13.41 -15.32 3.93
CA PRO A 263 12.69 -14.85 5.11
C PRO A 263 12.29 -13.37 4.93
N PHE A 264 11.05 -13.07 5.25
CA PHE A 264 10.46 -11.75 5.00
C PHE A 264 10.43 -10.94 6.29
N VAL A 265 11.14 -9.82 6.34
CA VAL A 265 11.10 -8.85 7.45
C VAL A 265 10.47 -7.56 6.94
N GLY A 266 9.47 -7.03 7.64
CA GLY A 266 8.79 -5.80 7.23
C GLY A 266 7.26 -5.94 7.24
N ILE A 267 6.59 -5.29 6.30
CA ILE A 267 5.14 -5.36 6.13
C ILE A 267 4.78 -6.28 4.97
N ILE A 268 3.96 -7.29 5.24
CA ILE A 268 3.23 -8.00 4.19
C ILE A 268 1.80 -7.46 4.16
N PHE A 269 1.44 -6.91 3.02
CA PHE A 269 0.07 -6.51 2.72
C PHE A 269 -0.60 -7.67 1.99
N PHE A 270 -1.70 -8.14 2.55
CA PHE A 270 -2.57 -9.14 1.93
C PHE A 270 -3.77 -8.44 1.31
N GLY A 271 -3.87 -8.42 0.00
CA GLY A 271 -5.12 -8.16 -0.72
C GLY A 271 -5.92 -9.45 -0.75
N LEU A 272 -7.08 -9.44 -0.12
CA LEU A 272 -7.94 -10.62 0.02
C LEU A 272 -9.23 -10.41 -0.79
N MET A 273 -9.70 -11.48 -1.43
CA MET A 273 -11.05 -11.56 -1.96
C MET A 273 -11.86 -12.49 -1.06
N LEU A 274 -12.90 -11.97 -0.42
CA LEU A 274 -13.86 -12.75 0.37
C LEU A 274 -14.89 -13.34 -0.59
N THR A 275 -14.64 -14.57 -1.06
CA THR A 275 -15.49 -15.29 -2.00
C THR A 275 -16.50 -16.18 -1.26
N GLU A 276 -17.49 -16.73 -1.98
CA GLU A 276 -18.43 -17.71 -1.43
C GLU A 276 -17.73 -18.99 -0.92
N ASP A 277 -16.59 -19.35 -1.52
CA ASP A 277 -15.77 -20.50 -1.11
C ASP A 277 -14.79 -20.17 0.04
N GLY A 278 -14.85 -18.95 0.57
CA GLY A 278 -13.95 -18.45 1.62
C GLY A 278 -12.91 -17.45 1.11
N PRO A 279 -12.06 -16.93 2.03
CA PRO A 279 -11.03 -15.96 1.67
C PRO A 279 -9.95 -16.53 0.75
N LYS A 280 -9.60 -15.79 -0.30
CA LYS A 280 -8.50 -16.10 -1.23
C LYS A 280 -7.57 -14.88 -1.36
N VAL A 281 -6.27 -15.14 -1.50
CA VAL A 281 -5.30 -14.06 -1.75
C VAL A 281 -5.46 -13.57 -3.19
N LEU A 282 -5.71 -12.28 -3.32
CA LEU A 282 -5.77 -11.56 -4.59
C LEU A 282 -4.39 -11.11 -5.03
N GLU A 283 -3.63 -10.54 -4.10
CA GLU A 283 -2.28 -10.04 -4.31
C GLU A 283 -1.52 -9.87 -2.99
N TYR A 284 -0.20 -9.79 -3.07
CA TYR A 284 0.66 -9.35 -1.99
C TYR A 284 1.30 -8.01 -2.34
N ASN A 285 1.55 -7.18 -1.30
CA ASN A 285 2.51 -6.10 -1.40
C ASN A 285 3.52 -6.19 -0.24
N CYS A 286 4.73 -5.70 -0.46
CA CYS A 286 5.84 -5.83 0.49
C CYS A 286 6.06 -4.58 1.36
N ARG A 287 5.03 -3.78 1.54
CA ARG A 287 5.04 -2.48 2.22
C ARG A 287 3.65 -2.13 2.74
N PHE A 288 3.55 -1.05 3.51
CA PHE A 288 2.26 -0.48 3.87
C PHE A 288 1.43 -0.12 2.64
N GLY A 289 0.10 -0.25 2.73
CA GLY A 289 -0.83 0.24 1.71
C GLY A 289 -0.92 1.78 1.71
N ASP A 290 -1.33 2.34 0.62
CA ASP A 290 -1.65 3.75 0.46
C ASP A 290 -2.93 3.87 -0.40
N PRO A 291 -4.13 4.15 0.20
CA PRO A 291 -4.30 4.87 1.46
C PRO A 291 -4.58 4.05 2.73
N GLU A 292 -4.40 2.73 2.78
CA GLU A 292 -4.75 1.91 3.95
C GLU A 292 -3.97 2.30 5.21
N ALA A 293 -2.70 2.67 5.08
CA ALA A 293 -1.90 3.15 6.21
C ALA A 293 -2.56 4.34 6.92
N GLN A 294 -3.22 5.22 6.18
CA GLN A 294 -3.87 6.43 6.69
C GLN A 294 -5.11 6.16 7.57
N VAL A 295 -5.64 4.93 7.57
CA VAL A 295 -6.74 4.54 8.47
C VAL A 295 -6.33 3.51 9.50
N VAL A 296 -5.33 2.68 9.21
CA VAL A 296 -4.86 1.63 10.13
C VAL A 296 -3.93 2.20 11.20
N ILE A 297 -2.95 3.00 10.79
CA ILE A 297 -1.94 3.59 11.68
C ILE A 297 -2.58 4.49 12.76
N PRO A 298 -3.53 5.40 12.45
CA PRO A 298 -4.13 6.24 13.48
C PRO A 298 -4.93 5.49 14.57
N ARG A 299 -5.29 4.24 14.30
CA ARG A 299 -6.00 3.37 15.25
C ARG A 299 -5.07 2.49 16.09
N MET A 300 -3.77 2.42 15.74
CA MET A 300 -2.80 1.59 16.44
C MET A 300 -2.39 2.24 17.78
N LYS A 301 -2.41 1.47 18.88
CA LYS A 301 -2.00 1.93 20.21
C LYS A 301 -0.51 1.78 20.46
N ASN A 302 0.10 0.77 19.84
CA ASN A 302 1.52 0.48 20.03
C ASN A 302 2.42 1.62 19.53
N ASP A 303 3.56 1.79 20.18
CA ASP A 303 4.65 2.59 19.63
C ASP A 303 5.17 1.93 18.34
N MET A 304 5.04 2.63 17.22
CA MET A 304 5.42 2.12 15.89
C MET A 304 6.89 1.69 15.84
N ILE A 305 7.76 2.45 16.50
CA ILE A 305 9.21 2.16 16.54
C ILE A 305 9.47 0.86 17.31
N GLU A 306 8.80 0.62 18.43
CA GLU A 306 8.98 -0.61 19.19
C GLU A 306 8.62 -1.85 18.38
N VAL A 307 7.53 -1.77 17.61
CA VAL A 307 7.11 -2.89 16.75
C VAL A 307 8.09 -3.09 15.60
N MET A 308 8.54 -2.00 14.96
CA MET A 308 9.51 -2.11 13.86
C MET A 308 10.88 -2.61 14.33
N GLU A 309 11.36 -2.17 15.49
CA GLU A 309 12.58 -2.70 16.11
C GLU A 309 12.42 -4.21 16.40
N ALA A 310 11.29 -4.62 16.97
CA ALA A 310 11.02 -6.02 17.24
C ALA A 310 11.02 -6.88 15.95
N CYS A 311 10.51 -6.34 14.83
CA CYS A 311 10.61 -7.02 13.53
C CYS A 311 12.06 -7.19 13.08
N VAL A 312 12.85 -6.13 13.12
CA VAL A 312 14.26 -6.14 12.69
C VAL A 312 15.11 -7.06 13.58
N ASP A 313 14.81 -7.11 14.87
CA ASP A 313 15.53 -7.91 15.85
C ASP A 313 15.02 -9.37 15.96
N GLY A 314 13.97 -9.74 15.22
CA GLY A 314 13.38 -11.10 15.26
C GLY A 314 12.69 -11.42 16.59
N ARG A 315 12.07 -10.43 17.23
CA ARG A 315 11.38 -10.49 18.54
C ARG A 315 9.90 -10.13 18.46
N LEU A 316 9.29 -10.23 17.26
CA LEU A 316 7.89 -9.84 17.05
C LEU A 316 6.90 -10.70 17.86
N ASP A 317 7.29 -11.91 18.25
CA ASP A 317 6.51 -12.79 19.13
C ASP A 317 6.31 -12.20 20.52
N GLU A 318 7.20 -11.29 20.99
CA GLU A 318 7.07 -10.57 22.26
C GLU A 318 6.06 -9.42 22.20
N ILE A 319 5.61 -9.01 21.01
CA ILE A 319 4.70 -7.88 20.82
C ILE A 319 3.25 -8.35 20.72
N GLU A 320 2.36 -7.72 21.49
CA GLU A 320 0.91 -7.78 21.28
C GLU A 320 0.48 -6.52 20.55
N LEU A 321 -0.14 -6.68 19.36
CA LEU A 321 -0.69 -5.53 18.63
C LEU A 321 -2.05 -5.14 19.19
N GLU A 322 -2.20 -3.87 19.52
CA GLU A 322 -3.45 -3.31 20.05
C GLU A 322 -3.95 -2.16 19.16
N PHE A 323 -5.25 -2.12 18.98
CA PHE A 323 -5.94 -1.08 18.22
C PHE A 323 -7.05 -0.45 19.05
N GLU A 324 -7.36 0.83 18.75
CA GLU A 324 -8.52 1.49 19.33
C GLU A 324 -9.82 0.88 18.78
N ASP A 325 -10.86 0.87 19.60
CA ASP A 325 -12.20 0.36 19.24
C ASP A 325 -12.96 1.31 18.29
N ASN A 326 -12.38 2.46 17.95
CA ASN A 326 -12.92 3.42 17.02
C ASN A 326 -12.84 2.91 15.57
N ALA A 327 -13.47 3.67 14.67
CA ALA A 327 -13.35 3.49 13.22
C ALA A 327 -12.64 4.68 12.60
N ALA A 328 -12.06 4.47 11.42
CA ALA A 328 -11.42 5.52 10.62
C ALA A 328 -11.87 5.45 9.16
N VAL A 329 -12.07 6.60 8.54
CA VAL A 329 -12.33 6.74 7.10
C VAL A 329 -11.40 7.79 6.53
N CYS A 330 -10.76 7.47 5.41
CA CYS A 330 -9.90 8.38 4.65
C CYS A 330 -10.54 8.67 3.28
N VAL A 331 -10.73 9.94 2.98
CA VAL A 331 -11.16 10.43 1.66
C VAL A 331 -9.95 11.04 0.96
N VAL A 332 -9.61 10.53 -0.23
CA VAL A 332 -8.51 11.07 -1.02
C VAL A 332 -8.99 12.29 -1.80
N LEU A 333 -8.26 13.40 -1.66
CA LEU A 333 -8.38 14.58 -2.51
C LEU A 333 -7.35 14.48 -3.63
N ALA A 334 -7.82 14.38 -4.85
CA ALA A 334 -7.01 14.22 -6.04
C ALA A 334 -7.09 15.45 -6.95
N SER A 335 -6.14 15.56 -7.86
CA SER A 335 -6.19 16.49 -8.98
C SER A 335 -7.14 15.96 -10.06
N GLU A 336 -8.03 16.80 -10.59
CA GLU A 336 -8.91 16.43 -11.71
C GLU A 336 -8.10 15.90 -12.90
N GLY A 337 -8.56 14.79 -13.47
CA GLY A 337 -7.86 14.07 -14.55
C GLY A 337 -6.96 12.93 -14.08
N TYR A 338 -6.71 12.79 -12.77
CA TYR A 338 -6.05 11.61 -12.22
C TYR A 338 -6.89 10.33 -12.51
N PRO A 339 -6.29 9.17 -12.92
CA PRO A 339 -4.86 8.85 -12.95
C PRO A 339 -4.15 9.10 -14.29
N VAL A 340 -4.75 9.80 -15.24
CA VAL A 340 -4.21 9.95 -16.61
C VAL A 340 -3.30 11.18 -16.72
N SER A 341 -3.88 12.38 -16.64
CA SER A 341 -3.14 13.64 -16.72
C SER A 341 -3.82 14.70 -15.86
N TYR A 342 -3.02 15.52 -15.20
CA TYR A 342 -3.52 16.55 -14.30
C TYR A 342 -2.54 17.71 -14.20
N GLN A 343 -3.07 18.88 -13.86
CA GLN A 343 -2.28 20.07 -13.59
C GLN A 343 -1.81 20.07 -12.13
N LYS A 344 -0.69 20.74 -11.87
CA LYS A 344 -0.05 20.87 -10.56
C LYS A 344 0.23 22.34 -10.26
N GLY A 345 0.57 22.62 -8.99
CA GLY A 345 1.01 23.95 -8.58
C GLY A 345 -0.11 24.84 -8.02
N PHE A 346 -1.30 24.29 -7.77
CA PHE A 346 -2.40 25.04 -7.16
C PHE A 346 -2.22 25.17 -5.65
N PRO A 347 -2.35 26.37 -5.06
CA PRO A 347 -2.33 26.59 -3.62
C PRO A 347 -3.42 25.77 -2.90
N ILE A 348 -3.06 25.22 -1.75
CA ILE A 348 -3.95 24.43 -0.91
C ILE A 348 -4.32 25.26 0.32
N HIS A 349 -5.62 25.42 0.57
CA HIS A 349 -6.16 26.19 1.69
C HIS A 349 -6.93 25.30 2.65
N GLY A 350 -7.03 25.70 3.92
CA GLY A 350 -7.80 25.01 4.96
C GLY A 350 -6.99 23.97 5.74
N LEU A 351 -5.69 23.84 5.50
CA LEU A 351 -4.83 22.93 6.26
C LEU A 351 -4.69 23.34 7.73
N GLU A 352 -4.78 24.62 8.02
CA GLU A 352 -4.72 25.20 9.38
C GLU A 352 -5.85 24.72 10.29
N GLU A 353 -6.99 24.32 9.73
CA GLU A 353 -8.17 23.81 10.47
C GLU A 353 -7.91 22.45 11.15
N PHE A 354 -6.78 21.82 10.82
CA PHE A 354 -6.41 20.51 11.37
C PHE A 354 -5.36 20.58 12.47
N LYS A 355 -4.78 21.76 12.74
CA LYS A 355 -3.76 21.91 13.77
C LYS A 355 -4.32 21.58 15.16
N GLY A 356 -3.64 20.63 15.84
CA GLY A 356 -3.99 20.22 17.19
C GLY A 356 -5.24 19.33 17.30
N ARG A 357 -5.81 18.89 16.18
CA ARG A 357 -6.91 17.92 16.18
C ARG A 357 -6.38 16.50 16.42
N ASN A 358 -7.19 15.70 17.12
CA ASN A 358 -6.94 14.27 17.39
C ASN A 358 -8.02 13.38 16.77
N ASP A 359 -9.03 13.99 16.16
CA ASP A 359 -10.18 13.29 15.56
C ASP A 359 -10.14 13.31 14.03
N ALA A 360 -9.30 14.16 13.45
CA ALA A 360 -9.11 14.23 12.00
C ALA A 360 -7.67 14.64 11.63
N PHE A 361 -7.16 14.05 10.56
CA PHE A 361 -5.78 14.18 10.10
C PHE A 361 -5.74 14.44 8.61
N VAL A 362 -4.73 15.17 8.14
CA VAL A 362 -4.45 15.36 6.72
C VAL A 362 -3.09 14.79 6.41
N PHE A 363 -3.07 13.69 5.68
CA PHE A 363 -1.86 13.06 5.21
C PHE A 363 -1.53 13.52 3.80
N HIS A 364 -0.42 14.24 3.65
CA HIS A 364 0.04 14.76 2.37
C HIS A 364 0.62 13.64 1.51
N ALA A 365 0.21 13.60 0.25
CA ALA A 365 0.79 12.77 -0.79
C ALA A 365 1.52 13.66 -1.81
N GLY A 366 0.85 14.05 -2.88
CA GLY A 366 1.43 14.90 -3.91
C GLY A 366 1.38 16.38 -3.54
N THR A 367 2.23 16.84 -2.63
CA THR A 367 2.35 18.25 -2.23
C THR A 367 3.81 18.69 -2.21
N LYS A 368 4.05 19.98 -2.39
CA LYS A 368 5.36 20.62 -2.24
C LYS A 368 5.19 22.07 -1.80
N PHE A 369 6.28 22.71 -1.40
CA PHE A 369 6.33 24.15 -1.25
C PHE A 369 6.53 24.84 -2.61
N SER A 370 5.84 25.94 -2.82
CA SER A 370 6.09 26.89 -3.90
C SER A 370 7.34 27.74 -3.61
N ALA A 371 7.75 28.54 -4.59
CA ALA A 371 8.86 29.49 -4.39
C ALA A 371 8.56 30.52 -3.27
N ASP A 372 7.28 30.83 -3.06
CA ASP A 372 6.81 31.78 -2.04
C ASP A 372 6.53 31.11 -0.68
N GLY A 373 6.79 29.79 -0.56
CA GLY A 373 6.62 29.04 0.68
C GLY A 373 5.19 28.53 0.94
N GLU A 374 4.27 28.67 -0.02
CA GLU A 374 2.92 28.11 0.09
C GLU A 374 2.92 26.62 -0.22
N ILE A 375 2.04 25.85 0.41
CA ILE A 375 1.83 24.45 0.06
C ILE A 375 0.94 24.36 -1.17
N VAL A 376 1.47 23.69 -2.21
CA VAL A 376 0.80 23.53 -3.51
C VAL A 376 0.68 22.07 -3.93
N THR A 377 -0.28 21.79 -4.83
CA THR A 377 -0.46 20.47 -5.41
C THR A 377 0.75 20.06 -6.25
N ASN A 378 1.18 18.79 -6.16
CA ASN A 378 2.32 18.25 -6.90
C ASN A 378 2.12 16.78 -7.34
N GLY A 379 0.90 16.29 -7.32
CA GLY A 379 0.62 14.89 -7.66
C GLY A 379 -0.83 14.67 -8.08
N GLY A 380 -1.12 13.44 -8.50
CA GLY A 380 -2.48 12.99 -8.80
C GLY A 380 -3.33 12.86 -7.56
N ARG A 381 -2.90 12.01 -6.61
CA ARG A 381 -3.42 12.03 -5.23
C ARG A 381 -2.64 13.11 -4.49
N VAL A 382 -3.37 14.08 -3.93
CA VAL A 382 -2.79 15.25 -3.28
C VAL A 382 -2.77 15.09 -1.77
N LEU A 383 -3.92 14.76 -1.18
CA LEU A 383 -4.09 14.61 0.27
C LEU A 383 -4.99 13.40 0.57
N GLY A 384 -4.74 12.74 1.68
CA GLY A 384 -5.67 11.83 2.33
C GLY A 384 -6.24 12.48 3.58
N VAL A 385 -7.54 12.73 3.61
CA VAL A 385 -8.21 13.32 4.78
C VAL A 385 -8.85 12.20 5.58
N THR A 386 -8.26 11.89 6.71
CA THR A 386 -8.72 10.83 7.62
C THR A 386 -9.47 11.42 8.79
N ALA A 387 -10.61 10.85 9.13
CA ALA A 387 -11.30 11.16 10.39
C ALA A 387 -11.71 9.90 11.14
N LEU A 388 -11.74 10.04 12.46
CA LEU A 388 -12.15 9.00 13.39
C LEU A 388 -13.63 9.16 13.76
N GLY A 389 -14.23 8.08 14.23
CA GLY A 389 -15.57 8.05 14.80
C GLY A 389 -15.75 6.82 15.67
N SER A 390 -16.75 6.83 16.54
CA SER A 390 -17.12 5.67 17.35
C SER A 390 -17.69 4.52 16.50
N THR A 391 -18.18 4.86 15.31
CA THR A 391 -18.69 3.92 14.30
C THR A 391 -18.16 4.30 12.93
N LEU A 392 -18.19 3.36 11.99
CA LEU A 392 -17.84 3.62 10.58
C LEU A 392 -18.71 4.71 9.94
N VAL A 393 -20.01 4.73 10.26
CA VAL A 393 -20.94 5.75 9.77
C VAL A 393 -20.54 7.14 10.26
N GLU A 394 -20.20 7.28 11.53
CA GLU A 394 -19.73 8.53 12.11
C GLU A 394 -18.37 8.94 11.52
N ALA A 395 -17.41 8.02 11.45
CA ALA A 395 -16.09 8.29 10.86
C ALA A 395 -16.22 8.77 9.41
N ARG A 396 -17.09 8.13 8.60
CA ARG A 396 -17.39 8.55 7.22
C ARG A 396 -17.94 9.98 7.17
N ALA A 397 -18.95 10.28 7.98
CA ALA A 397 -19.54 11.61 8.03
C ALA A 397 -18.50 12.67 8.43
N ASN A 398 -17.65 12.36 9.42
CA ASN A 398 -16.58 13.23 9.88
C ASN A 398 -15.51 13.45 8.79
N ALA A 399 -15.12 12.37 8.06
CA ALA A 399 -14.13 12.47 6.99
C ALA A 399 -14.60 13.37 5.83
N TYR A 400 -15.86 13.26 5.43
CA TYR A 400 -16.43 14.16 4.41
C TYR A 400 -16.49 15.60 4.87
N LYS A 401 -16.97 15.86 6.10
CA LYS A 401 -16.97 17.22 6.67
C LYS A 401 -15.56 17.80 6.73
N ALA A 402 -14.59 17.00 7.16
CA ALA A 402 -13.19 17.42 7.20
C ALA A 402 -12.64 17.69 5.80
N SER A 403 -12.95 16.85 4.81
CA SER A 403 -12.48 16.99 3.43
C SER A 403 -13.02 18.26 2.74
N ASP A 404 -14.17 18.75 3.18
CA ASP A 404 -14.79 19.99 2.65
C ASP A 404 -14.12 21.26 3.16
N LEU A 405 -13.36 21.19 4.26
CA LEU A 405 -12.57 22.31 4.76
C LEU A 405 -11.38 22.65 3.86
N ILE A 406 -10.90 21.69 3.08
CA ILE A 406 -9.73 21.85 2.21
C ILE A 406 -10.17 22.21 0.81
N THR A 407 -9.54 23.24 0.24
CA THR A 407 -9.80 23.70 -1.12
C THR A 407 -8.52 23.91 -1.90
N PHE A 408 -8.54 23.56 -3.18
CA PHE A 408 -7.57 23.91 -4.19
C PHE A 408 -8.23 23.80 -5.57
N ASP A 409 -7.75 24.55 -6.54
CA ASP A 409 -8.25 24.49 -7.90
C ASP A 409 -8.07 23.08 -8.45
N ASN A 410 -9.00 22.60 -9.26
CA ASN A 410 -9.08 21.25 -9.80
C ASN A 410 -9.19 20.11 -8.74
N LYS A 411 -9.67 20.43 -7.53
CA LYS A 411 -9.92 19.41 -6.51
C LYS A 411 -10.99 18.42 -6.98
N TYR A 412 -10.66 17.14 -6.91
CA TYR A 412 -11.55 16.01 -7.17
C TYR A 412 -11.56 15.04 -5.98
N LYS A 413 -12.70 14.52 -5.62
CA LYS A 413 -12.86 13.41 -4.67
C LYS A 413 -14.05 12.55 -5.06
N ARG A 414 -14.06 11.30 -4.65
CA ARG A 414 -15.26 10.46 -4.70
C ARG A 414 -16.21 10.85 -3.57
N ASN A 415 -17.53 10.69 -3.83
CA ASN A 415 -18.58 11.01 -2.87
C ASN A 415 -19.18 9.77 -2.20
N ASP A 416 -18.74 8.59 -2.60
CA ASP A 416 -19.26 7.30 -2.18
C ASP A 416 -18.27 6.43 -1.38
N ILE A 417 -17.17 7.01 -0.88
CA ILE A 417 -16.20 6.29 -0.05
C ILE A 417 -16.92 5.75 1.19
N GLY A 418 -16.77 4.45 1.42
CA GLY A 418 -17.42 3.76 2.53
C GLY A 418 -18.92 3.47 2.31
N LYS A 419 -19.45 3.59 1.10
CA LYS A 419 -20.86 3.24 0.82
C LYS A 419 -21.19 1.80 1.21
N ALA A 420 -20.24 0.88 1.06
CA ALA A 420 -20.41 -0.53 1.45
C ALA A 420 -20.70 -0.71 2.96
N ILE A 421 -20.40 0.29 3.80
CA ILE A 421 -20.74 0.27 5.23
C ILE A 421 -22.27 0.18 5.45
N ASP A 422 -23.06 0.73 4.54
CA ASP A 422 -24.52 0.72 4.61
C ASP A 422 -25.13 -0.66 4.29
N GLU A 423 -24.30 -1.60 3.83
CA GLU A 423 -24.69 -2.97 3.48
C GLU A 423 -24.32 -4.01 4.56
N ALA A 424 -23.65 -3.57 5.63
CA ALA A 424 -23.12 -4.43 6.69
C ALA A 424 -24.07 -4.64 7.87
#